data_ecf28c4d826f4f11e4dc3695b895dfa7
#
_entry.id   ecf28c4d826f4f11e4dc3695b895dfa7
#
_cell.length_a   1.000
_cell.length_b   1.000
_cell.length_c   1.000
_cell.angle_alpha   90.00
_cell.angle_beta   90.00
_cell.angle_gamma   90.00
#
_symmetry.space_group_name_H-M   'P 1'
#
loop_
_entity.id
_entity.type
_entity.pdbx_description
1 polymer ?
#
loop_
_entity_poly.entity_id
_entity_poly.type
_entity_poly.pdbx_seq_one_letter_code
_entity_poly.pdbx_strand_id
1 'polypeptide(L)'
;MGESTAGKLLVATPNVRGAPFERSVIVMLEHDDAGAIGIVLNYPTDLPVVDHLPEISSHVSEPKVVFLGGPVQPDAAIALGRSPSGRFMTPSMFGDVGVVDVTDLPDDVGHLRIYAGYAGWSPGQLEDELAEGSWWVMTPRPGALFAPTTHALWQDAVATAPGRTRLYTTYPDDPASN
;
A
#
# COMPACT_ATOMS: atom_id res chain seq x y z
N MET A 1 14.20 -20.60 -0.44
CA MET A 1 13.82 -19.21 -0.78
C MET A 1 12.38 -19.19 -1.27
N GLY A 2 11.53 -18.41 -0.63
CA GLY A 2 10.18 -18.15 -1.12
C GLY A 2 10.22 -17.29 -2.39
N GLU A 3 9.13 -17.29 -3.16
CA GLU A 3 8.97 -16.38 -4.29
C GLU A 3 8.90 -14.93 -3.76
N SER A 4 9.67 -14.00 -4.37
CA SER A 4 9.65 -12.58 -3.98
C SER A 4 8.26 -11.99 -4.13
N THR A 5 7.82 -11.23 -3.11
CA THR A 5 6.55 -10.49 -3.14
C THR A 5 6.71 -9.06 -3.67
N ALA A 6 7.91 -8.65 -4.09
CA ALA A 6 8.14 -7.32 -4.67
C ALA A 6 7.18 -7.07 -5.84
N GLY A 7 6.54 -5.90 -5.85
CA GLY A 7 5.51 -5.55 -6.84
C GLY A 7 4.15 -6.24 -6.64
N LYS A 8 3.96 -7.00 -5.57
CA LYS A 8 2.68 -7.62 -5.20
C LYS A 8 1.97 -6.82 -4.09
N LEU A 9 0.72 -7.17 -3.84
CA LEU A 9 -0.01 -6.73 -2.66
C LEU A 9 0.03 -7.81 -1.57
N LEU A 10 0.23 -7.38 -0.33
CA LEU A 10 -0.12 -8.15 0.86
C LEU A 10 -1.47 -7.63 1.36
N VAL A 11 -2.43 -8.52 1.48
CA VAL A 11 -3.76 -8.21 1.99
C VAL A 11 -3.92 -8.93 3.32
N ALA A 12 -4.17 -8.17 4.39
CA ALA A 12 -4.28 -8.73 5.74
C ALA A 12 -5.43 -9.72 5.83
N THR A 13 -5.15 -10.91 6.36
CA THR A 13 -6.19 -11.88 6.72
C THR A 13 -6.87 -11.46 8.04
N PRO A 14 -8.01 -12.05 8.40
CA PRO A 14 -8.64 -11.80 9.70
C PRO A 14 -7.78 -12.15 10.92
N ASN A 15 -6.66 -12.85 10.74
CA ASN A 15 -5.72 -13.16 11.81
C ASN A 15 -4.88 -11.93 12.23
N VAL A 16 -4.71 -10.97 11.34
CA VAL A 16 -3.99 -9.72 11.62
C VAL A 16 -4.88 -8.78 12.41
N ARG A 17 -4.42 -8.37 13.60
CA ARG A 17 -5.17 -7.50 14.52
C ARG A 17 -4.39 -6.24 14.84
N GLY A 18 -5.13 -5.16 15.04
CA GLY A 18 -4.59 -3.87 15.46
C GLY A 18 -4.04 -2.98 14.34
N ALA A 19 -4.18 -1.68 14.55
CA ALA A 19 -3.69 -0.68 13.61
C ALA A 19 -2.15 -0.65 13.54
N PRO A 20 -1.57 -0.33 12.37
CA PRO A 20 -2.21 -0.03 11.09
C PRO A 20 -2.41 -1.25 10.18
N PHE A 21 -2.20 -2.46 10.67
CA PHE A 21 -2.12 -3.65 9.82
C PHE A 21 -3.44 -4.42 9.70
N GLU A 22 -4.36 -4.27 10.66
CA GLU A 22 -5.68 -4.87 10.55
C GLU A 22 -6.42 -4.34 9.31
N ARG A 23 -6.89 -5.26 8.46
CA ARG A 23 -7.55 -4.94 7.17
C ARG A 23 -6.70 -4.05 6.24
N SER A 24 -5.39 -4.11 6.40
CA SER A 24 -4.48 -3.37 5.53
C SER A 24 -4.32 -4.03 4.17
N VAL A 25 -4.05 -3.18 3.18
CA VAL A 25 -3.52 -3.56 1.87
C VAL A 25 -2.17 -2.88 1.74
N ILE A 26 -1.12 -3.67 1.56
CA ILE A 26 0.26 -3.20 1.49
C ILE A 26 0.81 -3.49 0.10
N VAL A 27 1.38 -2.49 -0.57
CA VAL A 27 2.16 -2.74 -1.77
C VAL A 27 3.61 -2.99 -1.39
N MET A 28 4.19 -4.05 -1.93
CA MET A 28 5.55 -4.43 -1.63
C MET A 28 6.53 -3.73 -2.58
N LEU A 29 7.45 -2.95 -2.01
CA LEU A 29 8.51 -2.28 -2.75
C LEU A 29 9.69 -3.22 -2.98
N GLU A 30 10.13 -3.91 -1.93
CA GLU A 30 11.29 -4.78 -1.92
C GLU A 30 11.01 -6.04 -1.10
N HIS A 31 11.55 -7.17 -1.52
CA HIS A 31 11.57 -8.41 -0.77
C HIS A 31 12.71 -9.30 -1.24
N ASP A 32 13.69 -9.48 -0.38
CA ASP A 32 14.87 -10.33 -0.58
C ASP A 32 15.34 -10.97 0.72
N ASP A 33 16.52 -11.60 0.71
CA ASP A 33 17.10 -12.27 1.88
C ASP A 33 17.47 -11.30 3.03
N ALA A 34 17.54 -10.00 2.77
CA ALA A 34 17.79 -8.96 3.77
C ALA A 34 16.50 -8.48 4.49
N GLY A 35 15.34 -8.88 3.99
CA GLY A 35 14.04 -8.52 4.54
C GLY A 35 13.08 -7.98 3.49
N ALA A 36 12.08 -7.23 3.93
CA ALA A 36 11.08 -6.67 3.04
C ALA A 36 10.65 -5.27 3.45
N ILE A 37 10.23 -4.47 2.47
CA ILE A 37 9.70 -3.12 2.63
C ILE A 37 8.40 -3.01 1.83
N GLY A 38 7.37 -2.43 2.46
CA GLY A 38 6.09 -2.16 1.81
C GLY A 38 5.44 -0.88 2.33
N ILE A 39 4.39 -0.45 1.64
CA ILE A 39 3.63 0.74 2.00
C ILE A 39 2.16 0.35 2.20
N VAL A 40 1.61 0.67 3.38
CA VAL A 40 0.18 0.54 3.66
C VAL A 40 -0.58 1.55 2.82
N LEU A 41 -1.56 1.10 2.03
CA LEU A 41 -2.23 1.90 1.02
C LEU A 41 -3.54 2.54 1.50
N ASN A 42 -4.19 1.98 2.49
CA ASN A 42 -5.58 2.27 2.84
C ASN A 42 -5.77 2.85 4.24
N TYR A 43 -4.79 3.60 4.73
CA TYR A 43 -4.85 4.23 6.05
C TYR A 43 -4.70 5.76 5.93
N PRO A 44 -5.77 6.49 5.51
CA PRO A 44 -5.74 7.95 5.41
C PRO A 44 -5.63 8.59 6.80
N THR A 45 -4.90 9.71 6.88
CA THR A 45 -4.85 10.56 8.08
C THR A 45 -5.71 11.81 7.86
N ASP A 46 -5.80 12.65 8.90
CA ASP A 46 -6.48 13.96 8.83
C ASP A 46 -5.53 15.09 8.38
N LEU A 47 -4.33 14.78 7.88
CA LEU A 47 -3.32 15.75 7.47
C LEU A 47 -3.45 16.11 5.98
N PRO A 48 -3.95 17.32 5.62
CA PRO A 48 -4.02 17.72 4.22
C PRO A 48 -2.63 17.85 3.60
N VAL A 49 -2.44 17.31 2.39
CA VAL A 49 -1.14 17.41 1.69
C VAL A 49 -0.76 18.86 1.43
N VAL A 50 -1.72 19.74 1.17
CA VAL A 50 -1.46 21.16 0.89
C VAL A 50 -0.76 21.89 2.04
N ASP A 51 -0.94 21.45 3.28
CA ASP A 51 -0.33 22.08 4.46
C ASP A 51 1.16 21.69 4.60
N HIS A 52 1.59 20.62 3.96
CA HIS A 52 2.94 20.08 4.07
C HIS A 52 3.73 20.15 2.77
N LEU A 53 3.07 19.93 1.64
CA LEU A 53 3.67 19.89 0.30
C LEU A 53 2.77 20.67 -0.69
N PRO A 54 2.63 22.01 -0.51
CA PRO A 54 1.70 22.81 -1.32
C PRO A 54 2.03 22.80 -2.81
N GLU A 55 3.32 22.66 -3.18
CA GLU A 55 3.78 22.70 -4.57
C GLU A 55 3.22 21.56 -5.42
N ILE A 56 3.00 20.39 -4.80
CA ILE A 56 2.52 19.21 -5.51
C ILE A 56 1.07 18.86 -5.22
N SER A 57 0.41 19.61 -4.35
CA SER A 57 -0.95 19.31 -3.88
C SER A 57 -1.99 19.22 -4.99
N SER A 58 -1.79 19.95 -6.10
CA SER A 58 -2.66 19.90 -7.28
C SER A 58 -2.62 18.56 -8.02
N HIS A 59 -1.50 17.83 -7.94
CA HIS A 59 -1.31 16.52 -8.57
C HIS A 59 -1.80 15.36 -7.72
N VAL A 60 -2.04 15.59 -6.41
CA VAL A 60 -2.45 14.55 -5.49
C VAL A 60 -3.89 14.12 -5.75
N SER A 61 -4.09 12.81 -5.84
CA SER A 61 -5.40 12.19 -6.01
C SER A 61 -6.23 12.28 -4.73
N GLU A 62 -7.56 12.34 -4.89
CA GLU A 62 -8.48 12.33 -3.75
C GLU A 62 -8.44 10.99 -2.96
N PRO A 63 -8.58 11.06 -1.64
CA PRO A 63 -8.60 12.25 -0.80
C PRO A 63 -7.18 12.86 -0.68
N LYS A 64 -7.09 14.20 -0.75
CA LYS A 64 -5.80 14.94 -0.75
C LYS A 64 -5.19 15.06 0.64
N VAL A 65 -5.07 13.94 1.33
CA VAL A 65 -4.46 13.81 2.65
C VAL A 65 -3.21 12.95 2.60
N VAL A 66 -2.37 13.07 3.61
CA VAL A 66 -1.25 12.15 3.81
C VAL A 66 -1.80 10.82 4.33
N PHE A 67 -1.30 9.71 3.82
CA PHE A 67 -1.65 8.37 4.30
C PHE A 67 -0.55 7.86 5.24
N LEU A 68 -0.91 7.08 6.24
CA LEU A 68 0.07 6.35 7.05
C LEU A 68 0.53 5.12 6.28
N GLY A 69 1.77 5.15 5.78
CA GLY A 69 2.38 4.05 5.03
C GLY A 69 2.97 2.94 5.90
N GLY A 70 3.19 3.21 7.18
CA GLY A 70 3.69 2.26 8.16
C GLY A 70 4.40 2.91 9.33
N PRO A 71 4.83 2.09 10.31
CA PRO A 71 5.42 2.60 11.56
C PRO A 71 6.89 2.97 11.47
N VAL A 72 7.59 2.59 10.38
CA VAL A 72 9.03 2.87 10.22
C VAL A 72 9.21 4.22 9.57
N GLN A 73 10.06 5.06 10.17
CA GLN A 73 10.36 6.43 9.71
C GLN A 73 9.09 7.26 9.38
N PRO A 74 8.20 7.48 10.35
CA PRO A 74 6.91 8.13 10.09
C PRO A 74 7.04 9.60 9.65
N ASP A 75 8.20 10.21 9.82
CA ASP A 75 8.50 11.56 9.33
C ASP A 75 9.00 11.58 7.86
N ALA A 76 9.25 10.41 7.27
CA ALA A 76 9.64 10.31 5.86
C ALA A 76 8.41 10.28 4.96
N ALA A 77 8.36 11.22 4.01
CA ALA A 77 7.33 11.23 2.98
C ALA A 77 7.74 10.37 1.79
N ILE A 78 6.88 9.44 1.41
CA ILE A 78 7.05 8.62 0.21
C ILE A 78 5.89 8.92 -0.73
N ALA A 79 6.19 9.22 -1.98
CA ALA A 79 5.19 9.47 -3.00
C ALA A 79 5.09 8.30 -3.99
N LEU A 80 3.91 7.73 -4.11
CA LEU A 80 3.58 6.81 -5.20
C LEU A 80 2.89 7.57 -6.31
N GLY A 81 3.37 7.38 -7.52
CA GLY A 81 2.82 8.03 -8.70
C GLY A 81 2.58 7.06 -9.84
N ARG A 82 1.67 7.44 -10.71
CA ARG A 82 1.45 6.78 -12.00
C ARG A 82 2.02 7.65 -13.10
N SER A 83 3.02 7.15 -13.81
CA SER A 83 3.72 7.89 -14.87
C SER A 83 4.03 6.94 -16.04
N PRO A 84 3.39 7.14 -17.20
CA PRO A 84 3.66 6.34 -18.40
C PRO A 84 5.11 6.38 -18.87
N SER A 85 5.83 7.48 -18.63
CA SER A 85 7.28 7.57 -18.96
C SER A 85 8.15 6.65 -18.10
N GLY A 86 7.64 6.20 -16.94
CA GLY A 86 8.38 5.33 -16.05
C GLY A 86 9.54 6.01 -15.33
N ARG A 87 9.51 7.34 -15.19
CA ARG A 87 10.53 8.10 -14.46
C ARG A 87 10.30 7.97 -12.95
N PHE A 88 10.87 6.93 -12.35
CA PHE A 88 10.75 6.62 -10.93
C PHE A 88 12.11 6.66 -10.23
N MET A 89 12.10 6.87 -8.92
CA MET A 89 13.30 6.82 -8.07
C MET A 89 13.87 5.40 -7.94
N THR A 90 13.00 4.39 -8.08
CA THR A 90 13.32 2.96 -8.03
C THR A 90 12.79 2.30 -9.31
N PRO A 91 13.15 1.04 -9.61
CA PRO A 91 12.45 0.30 -10.65
C PRO A 91 10.94 0.36 -10.45
N SER A 92 10.17 0.39 -11.54
CA SER A 92 8.72 0.39 -11.47
C SER A 92 8.24 -0.80 -10.63
N MET A 93 7.26 -0.55 -9.78
CA MET A 93 6.71 -1.60 -8.91
C MET A 93 5.86 -2.57 -9.73
N PHE A 94 4.98 -2.04 -10.55
CA PHE A 94 4.18 -2.77 -11.53
C PHE A 94 3.60 -1.78 -12.55
N GLY A 95 3.61 -2.16 -13.82
CA GLY A 95 3.10 -1.31 -14.90
C GLY A 95 3.76 0.07 -14.90
N ASP A 96 2.93 1.10 -14.87
CA ASP A 96 3.29 2.51 -14.86
C ASP A 96 3.24 3.16 -13.46
N VAL A 97 3.34 2.34 -12.39
CA VAL A 97 3.32 2.79 -10.98
C VAL A 97 4.69 2.60 -10.33
N GLY A 98 5.12 3.61 -9.59
CA GLY A 98 6.39 3.57 -8.86
C GLY A 98 6.54 4.73 -7.86
N VAL A 99 7.68 4.74 -7.17
CA VAL A 99 8.07 5.83 -6.27
C VAL A 99 8.58 7.01 -7.09
N VAL A 100 7.97 8.18 -6.90
CA VAL A 100 8.34 9.41 -7.60
C VAL A 100 9.04 10.39 -6.66
N ASP A 101 9.92 11.21 -7.23
CA ASP A 101 10.55 12.30 -6.51
C ASP A 101 9.59 13.50 -6.41
N VAL A 102 9.20 13.88 -5.20
CA VAL A 102 8.30 15.02 -4.97
C VAL A 102 8.91 16.36 -5.31
N THR A 103 10.25 16.43 -5.40
CA THR A 103 10.98 17.66 -5.76
C THR A 103 11.20 17.79 -7.27
N ASP A 104 10.99 16.72 -8.01
CA ASP A 104 11.15 16.65 -9.47
C ASP A 104 10.13 15.67 -10.08
N LEU A 105 8.85 16.02 -9.99
CA LEU A 105 7.77 15.16 -10.50
C LEU A 105 7.91 14.94 -12.02
N PRO A 106 7.59 13.72 -12.50
CA PRO A 106 7.44 13.52 -13.94
C PRO A 106 6.36 14.42 -14.53
N ASP A 107 6.60 14.99 -15.71
CA ASP A 107 5.64 15.86 -16.40
C ASP A 107 4.31 15.14 -16.73
N ASP A 108 4.36 13.82 -16.86
CA ASP A 108 3.23 12.96 -17.20
C ASP A 108 2.60 12.25 -15.99
N VAL A 109 2.92 12.68 -14.76
CA VAL A 109 2.30 12.10 -13.57
C VAL A 109 0.80 12.39 -13.55
N GLY A 110 -0.01 11.33 -13.68
CA GLY A 110 -1.47 11.43 -13.75
C GLY A 110 -2.17 11.23 -12.42
N HIS A 111 -1.54 10.47 -11.52
CA HIS A 111 -2.04 10.19 -10.18
C HIS A 111 -0.88 10.22 -9.21
N LEU A 112 -1.11 10.77 -8.02
CA LEU A 112 -0.09 10.90 -6.98
C LEU A 112 -0.74 10.69 -5.61
N ARG A 113 -0.07 9.99 -4.72
CA ARG A 113 -0.48 9.85 -3.32
C ARG A 113 0.74 9.87 -2.41
N ILE A 114 0.59 10.54 -1.27
CA ILE A 114 1.67 10.75 -0.30
C ILE A 114 1.45 9.88 0.92
N TYR A 115 2.50 9.19 1.33
CA TYR A 115 2.54 8.30 2.49
C TYR A 115 3.59 8.76 3.48
N ALA A 116 3.27 8.71 4.77
CA ALA A 116 4.20 8.92 5.87
C ALA A 116 4.67 7.56 6.40
N GLY A 117 5.96 7.32 6.35
CA GLY A 117 6.57 6.07 6.80
C GLY A 117 6.26 4.86 5.90
N TYR A 118 6.76 3.72 6.33
CA TYR A 118 6.62 2.45 5.62
C TYR A 118 6.54 1.27 6.61
N ALA A 119 6.16 0.10 6.11
CA ALA A 119 6.21 -1.17 6.82
C ALA A 119 7.49 -1.91 6.47
N GLY A 120 8.16 -2.48 7.46
CA GLY A 120 9.39 -3.22 7.29
C GLY A 120 9.33 -4.60 7.96
N TRP A 121 9.95 -5.58 7.33
CA TRP A 121 10.13 -6.93 7.85
C TRP A 121 11.61 -7.27 7.91
N SER A 122 12.04 -7.83 9.05
CA SER A 122 13.38 -8.38 9.19
C SER A 122 13.58 -9.62 8.31
N PRO A 123 14.83 -10.05 8.04
CA PRO A 123 15.08 -11.28 7.29
C PRO A 123 14.29 -12.47 7.82
N GLY A 124 13.52 -13.14 6.96
CA GLY A 124 12.70 -14.29 7.30
C GLY A 124 11.36 -13.98 7.98
N GLN A 125 11.14 -12.77 8.46
CA GLN A 125 9.90 -12.42 9.17
C GLN A 125 8.67 -12.50 8.27
N LEU A 126 8.76 -11.97 7.05
CA LEU A 126 7.62 -12.00 6.13
C LEU A 126 7.28 -13.42 5.72
N GLU A 127 8.28 -14.26 5.49
CA GLU A 127 8.09 -15.67 5.15
C GLU A 127 7.38 -16.42 6.28
N ASP A 128 7.75 -16.17 7.53
CA ASP A 128 7.07 -16.76 8.70
C ASP A 128 5.62 -16.30 8.78
N GLU A 129 5.35 -15.01 8.61
CA GLU A 129 3.99 -14.44 8.62
C GLU A 129 3.12 -14.98 7.46
N LEU A 130 3.72 -15.20 6.29
CA LEU A 130 3.04 -15.83 5.15
C LEU A 130 2.70 -17.30 5.45
N ALA A 131 3.63 -18.04 6.07
CA ALA A 131 3.42 -19.43 6.46
C ALA A 131 2.33 -19.57 7.56
N GLU A 132 2.24 -18.61 8.46
CA GLU A 132 1.20 -18.54 9.50
C GLU A 132 -0.17 -18.10 8.97
N GLY A 133 -0.25 -17.65 7.72
CA GLY A 133 -1.49 -17.20 7.10
C GLY A 133 -1.92 -15.79 7.52
N SER A 134 -0.98 -14.91 7.85
CA SER A 134 -1.25 -13.51 8.15
C SER A 134 -1.59 -12.69 6.90
N TRP A 135 -1.07 -13.07 5.75
CA TRP A 135 -1.21 -12.31 4.50
C TRP A 135 -1.67 -13.18 3.34
N TRP A 136 -2.56 -12.61 2.52
CA TRP A 136 -2.79 -13.10 1.15
C TRP A 136 -1.93 -12.29 0.18
N VAL A 137 -1.22 -12.97 -0.72
CA VAL A 137 -0.43 -12.33 -1.77
C VAL A 137 -1.30 -12.19 -3.02
N MET A 138 -1.44 -10.97 -3.52
CA MET A 138 -2.31 -10.67 -4.67
C MET A 138 -1.59 -9.82 -5.70
N THR A 139 -2.06 -9.91 -6.95
CA THR A 139 -1.59 -9.04 -8.03
C THR A 139 -2.26 -7.67 -7.95
N PRO A 140 -1.50 -6.55 -7.94
CA PRO A 140 -2.06 -5.22 -7.88
C PRO A 140 -2.80 -4.83 -9.16
N ARG A 141 -3.79 -3.95 -9.00
CA ARG A 141 -4.46 -3.26 -10.09
C ARG A 141 -4.09 -1.78 -10.01
N PRO A 142 -3.43 -1.18 -11.03
CA PRO A 142 -2.95 0.20 -10.96
C PRO A 142 -4.02 1.22 -10.57
N GLY A 143 -5.23 1.10 -11.10
CA GLY A 143 -6.34 1.99 -10.79
C GLY A 143 -6.84 1.90 -9.35
N ALA A 144 -6.69 0.74 -8.69
CA ALA A 144 -7.16 0.56 -7.32
C ALA A 144 -6.32 1.33 -6.30
N LEU A 145 -5.01 1.51 -6.55
CA LEU A 145 -4.13 2.23 -5.64
C LEU A 145 -4.53 3.68 -5.43
N PHE A 146 -5.10 4.30 -6.45
CA PHE A 146 -5.46 5.72 -6.46
C PHE A 146 -6.97 5.95 -6.36
N ALA A 147 -7.74 4.91 -6.02
CA ALA A 147 -9.18 5.03 -5.81
C ALA A 147 -9.49 5.98 -4.64
N PRO A 148 -10.51 6.86 -4.78
CA PRO A 148 -10.86 7.79 -3.71
C PRO A 148 -11.45 7.11 -2.46
N THR A 149 -12.07 5.93 -2.61
CA THR A 149 -12.67 5.15 -1.53
C THR A 149 -11.67 4.16 -0.92
N THR A 150 -10.71 4.66 -0.18
CA THR A 150 -9.62 3.84 0.37
C THR A 150 -10.05 2.88 1.48
N HIS A 151 -11.10 3.19 2.23
CA HIS A 151 -11.65 2.31 3.26
C HIS A 151 -12.25 1.01 2.67
N ALA A 152 -12.67 1.01 1.40
CA ALA A 152 -13.15 -0.18 0.72
C ALA A 152 -12.04 -1.01 0.06
N LEU A 153 -10.80 -0.52 0.03
CA LEU A 153 -9.71 -1.16 -0.72
C LEU A 153 -9.47 -2.60 -0.28
N TRP A 154 -9.52 -2.88 1.01
CA TRP A 154 -9.39 -4.24 1.54
C TRP A 154 -10.53 -5.15 1.06
N GLN A 155 -11.77 -4.70 1.17
CA GLN A 155 -12.94 -5.46 0.72
C GLN A 155 -12.90 -5.71 -0.79
N ASP A 156 -12.51 -4.70 -1.57
CA ASP A 156 -12.36 -4.81 -3.02
C ASP A 156 -11.26 -5.80 -3.41
N ALA A 157 -10.13 -5.77 -2.70
CA ALA A 157 -9.04 -6.73 -2.91
C ALA A 157 -9.51 -8.16 -2.63
N VAL A 158 -10.18 -8.39 -1.49
CA VAL A 158 -10.69 -9.70 -1.09
C VAL A 158 -11.79 -10.19 -2.06
N ALA A 159 -12.67 -9.30 -2.53
CA ALA A 159 -13.74 -9.64 -3.47
C ALA A 159 -13.21 -10.14 -4.83
N THR A 160 -12.02 -9.69 -5.22
CA THR A 160 -11.38 -10.10 -6.48
C THR A 160 -10.45 -11.30 -6.33
N ALA A 161 -10.24 -11.78 -5.09
CA ALA A 161 -9.40 -12.92 -4.82
C ALA A 161 -10.00 -14.23 -5.35
N PRO A 162 -9.16 -15.20 -5.78
CA PRO A 162 -9.65 -16.50 -6.19
C PRO A 162 -10.14 -17.33 -4.99
N GLY A 163 -11.12 -18.20 -5.23
CA GLY A 163 -11.57 -19.22 -4.30
C GLY A 163 -12.28 -18.71 -3.05
N ARG A 164 -12.03 -19.37 -1.91
CA ARG A 164 -12.72 -19.12 -0.63
C ARG A 164 -12.39 -17.76 0.00
N THR A 165 -11.34 -17.09 -0.41
CA THR A 165 -10.97 -15.78 0.11
C THR A 165 -12.11 -14.77 -0.04
N ARG A 166 -12.93 -14.87 -1.09
CA ARG A 166 -14.12 -14.01 -1.29
C ARG A 166 -15.15 -14.07 -0.17
N LEU A 167 -15.18 -15.15 0.60
CA LEU A 167 -16.13 -15.29 1.71
C LEU A 167 -15.86 -14.26 2.83
N TYR A 168 -14.65 -13.72 2.90
CA TYR A 168 -14.28 -12.73 3.90
C TYR A 168 -14.73 -11.31 3.55
N THR A 169 -15.33 -11.05 2.38
CA THR A 169 -15.86 -9.72 2.03
C THR A 169 -16.95 -9.26 2.99
N THR A 170 -17.69 -10.21 3.59
CA THR A 170 -18.74 -9.95 4.58
C THR A 170 -18.27 -10.09 6.02
N TYR A 171 -16.95 -10.23 6.23
CA TYR A 171 -16.39 -10.34 7.57
C TYR A 171 -16.63 -9.04 8.34
N PRO A 172 -17.27 -9.09 9.53
CA PRO A 172 -17.63 -7.89 10.28
C PRO A 172 -16.40 -7.09 10.73
N ASP A 173 -16.57 -5.79 10.86
CA ASP A 173 -15.50 -4.89 11.34
C ASP A 173 -15.09 -5.20 12.78
N ASP A 174 -16.04 -5.68 13.59
CA ASP A 174 -15.82 -6.21 14.93
C ASP A 174 -16.35 -7.64 15.03
N PRO A 175 -15.47 -8.66 15.07
CA PRO A 175 -15.90 -10.05 15.22
C PRO A 175 -16.57 -10.35 16.56
N ALA A 176 -16.44 -9.48 17.56
CA ALA A 176 -17.09 -9.63 18.86
C ALA A 176 -18.53 -9.09 18.88
N SER A 177 -18.99 -8.48 17.80
CA SER A 177 -20.35 -7.89 17.69
C SER A 177 -21.42 -8.87 17.16
N ASN A 178 -21.11 -10.16 17.12
CA ASN A 178 -22.09 -11.22 16.82
C ASN A 178 -22.59 -11.89 18.10
#